data_991644a9ec3e12c333c725dddeb07325
#
_entry.id   991644a9ec3e12c333c725dddeb07325
#
_cell.length_a   1.000
_cell.length_b   1.000
_cell.length_c   1.000
_cell.angle_alpha   90.00
_cell.angle_beta   90.00
_cell.angle_gamma   90.00
#
_symmetry.space_group_name_H-M   'P 1'
#
loop_
_entity.id
_entity.type
_entity.pdbx_description
1 polymer ?
#
loop_
_entity_poly.entity_id
_entity_poly.type
_entity_poly.pdbx_seq_one_letter_code
_entity_poly.pdbx_strand_id
1 'polypeptide(L)'
;GKSAPDSLILWVLSLLSPLLAIELLADIWIVPAEVWGVVLIALAAAAFWLARSIKGYGELQQVAFTAAALWSLLGILKIAPAPEALALCALHATGVIVYARKKFIGPRTLAKATIAIALLAVVGDQLSPTKTGLLRWRWVMSELVALAASGVITTRLITDSDEEIQGVVLAVATYFTALVLIASILKPVWAPLVTTAYAIFGATLLILSRKGGRVRLLRQLGGATMGIVVVRLLLVDLATVETIWRVLLFLVCGVLFLYTGYRLQPSRAGKVSGSGL
;
A
#
# COMPACT_ATOMS: atom_id res chain seq x y z
N GLY A 1 -27.87 -26.34 -14.08
CA GLY A 1 -26.82 -25.33 -14.01
C GLY A 1 -27.20 -24.14 -14.86
N LYS A 2 -27.46 -22.99 -14.25
CA LYS A 2 -27.68 -21.72 -14.97
C LYS A 2 -26.38 -21.29 -15.64
N SER A 3 -26.47 -20.90 -16.91
CA SER A 3 -25.34 -20.48 -17.73
C SER A 3 -24.63 -19.28 -17.12
N ALA A 4 -23.31 -19.38 -16.95
CA ALA A 4 -22.45 -18.32 -16.42
C ALA A 4 -22.58 -16.92 -17.08
N PRO A 5 -23.02 -16.76 -18.36
CA PRO A 5 -23.15 -15.46 -18.99
C PRO A 5 -24.27 -14.59 -18.40
N ASP A 6 -25.39 -15.18 -17.94
CA ASP A 6 -26.53 -14.39 -17.44
C ASP A 6 -26.24 -13.71 -16.11
N SER A 7 -25.44 -14.34 -15.25
CA SER A 7 -25.01 -13.76 -13.99
C SER A 7 -24.06 -12.58 -14.20
N LEU A 8 -23.17 -12.63 -15.18
CA LEU A 8 -22.19 -11.59 -15.47
C LEU A 8 -22.86 -10.33 -16.03
N ILE A 9 -23.87 -10.48 -16.89
CA ILE A 9 -24.66 -9.36 -17.44
C ILE A 9 -25.43 -8.65 -16.31
N LEU A 10 -26.09 -9.40 -15.44
CA LEU A 10 -26.80 -8.83 -14.28
C LEU A 10 -25.83 -8.11 -13.34
N TRP A 11 -24.62 -8.62 -13.16
CA TRP A 11 -23.55 -8.01 -12.41
C TRP A 11 -23.16 -6.63 -12.98
N VAL A 12 -22.85 -6.61 -14.26
CA VAL A 12 -22.44 -5.38 -14.97
C VAL A 12 -23.57 -4.36 -14.93
N LEU A 13 -24.80 -4.75 -15.22
CA LEU A 13 -25.96 -3.85 -15.21
C LEU A 13 -26.23 -3.30 -13.81
N SER A 14 -26.17 -4.10 -12.75
CA SER A 14 -26.42 -3.63 -11.39
C SER A 14 -25.34 -2.68 -10.85
N LEU A 15 -24.09 -2.82 -11.31
CA LEU A 15 -22.99 -1.93 -10.96
C LEU A 15 -22.99 -0.63 -11.75
N LEU A 16 -23.31 -0.71 -13.05
CA LEU A 16 -23.24 0.43 -13.97
C LEU A 16 -24.52 1.29 -13.98
N SER A 17 -25.70 0.71 -13.75
CA SER A 17 -26.96 1.45 -13.85
C SER A 17 -27.05 2.69 -12.93
N PRO A 18 -26.62 2.66 -11.66
CA PRO A 18 -26.63 3.85 -10.82
C PRO A 18 -25.60 4.90 -11.27
N LEU A 19 -24.46 4.45 -11.79
CA LEU A 19 -23.44 5.37 -12.30
C LEU A 19 -23.91 6.08 -13.56
N LEU A 20 -24.50 5.35 -14.50
CA LEU A 20 -25.10 5.93 -15.70
C LEU A 20 -26.26 6.89 -15.36
N ALA A 21 -27.11 6.51 -14.40
CA ALA A 21 -28.18 7.38 -13.94
C ALA A 21 -27.65 8.68 -13.31
N ILE A 22 -26.58 8.59 -12.50
CA ILE A 22 -25.94 9.75 -11.88
C ILE A 22 -25.30 10.66 -12.93
N GLU A 23 -24.56 10.12 -13.89
CA GLU A 23 -23.95 10.92 -14.97
C GLU A 23 -25.01 11.58 -15.85
N LEU A 24 -26.07 10.86 -16.24
CA LEU A 24 -27.19 11.43 -16.98
C LEU A 24 -27.94 12.53 -16.22
N LEU A 25 -28.12 12.36 -14.91
CA LEU A 25 -28.74 13.37 -14.07
C LEU A 25 -27.81 14.56 -13.81
N ALA A 26 -26.49 14.34 -13.76
CA ALA A 26 -25.49 15.40 -13.61
C ALA A 26 -25.45 16.34 -14.82
N ASP A 27 -25.67 15.81 -16.02
CA ASP A 27 -25.79 16.62 -17.25
C ASP A 27 -27.06 17.46 -17.30
N ILE A 28 -28.14 16.98 -16.68
CA ILE A 28 -29.45 17.69 -16.67
C ILE A 28 -29.53 18.69 -15.51
N TRP A 29 -28.92 18.37 -14.38
CA TRP A 29 -28.98 19.17 -13.15
C TRP A 29 -27.57 19.66 -12.80
N ILE A 30 -27.39 20.99 -12.77
CA ILE A 30 -26.14 21.64 -12.36
C ILE A 30 -25.96 21.46 -10.81
N VAL A 31 -25.62 20.26 -10.39
CA VAL A 31 -25.42 19.93 -8.98
C VAL A 31 -23.91 19.83 -8.71
N PRO A 32 -23.39 20.43 -7.61
CA PRO A 32 -21.98 20.32 -7.24
C PRO A 32 -21.51 18.87 -7.11
N ALA A 33 -20.27 18.59 -7.50
CA ALA A 33 -19.69 17.23 -7.46
C ALA A 33 -19.74 16.60 -6.05
N GLU A 34 -19.62 17.43 -5.02
CA GLU A 34 -19.67 17.03 -3.62
C GLU A 34 -21.03 16.42 -3.25
N VAL A 35 -22.12 16.97 -3.78
CA VAL A 35 -23.48 16.45 -3.53
C VAL A 35 -23.62 15.05 -4.13
N TRP A 36 -23.12 14.85 -5.37
CA TRP A 36 -23.08 13.53 -5.99
C TRP A 36 -22.23 12.54 -5.21
N GLY A 37 -21.12 13.00 -4.66
CA GLY A 37 -20.28 12.19 -3.78
C GLY A 37 -21.04 11.72 -2.53
N VAL A 38 -21.82 12.59 -1.88
CA VAL A 38 -22.67 12.25 -0.74
C VAL A 38 -23.75 11.23 -1.12
N VAL A 39 -24.39 11.41 -2.27
CA VAL A 39 -25.38 10.46 -2.80
C VAL A 39 -24.76 9.07 -3.01
N LEU A 40 -23.57 9.01 -3.61
CA LEU A 40 -22.86 7.74 -3.81
C LEU A 40 -22.51 7.05 -2.50
N ILE A 41 -22.08 7.79 -1.48
CA ILE A 41 -21.81 7.23 -0.15
C ILE A 41 -23.10 6.72 0.51
N ALA A 42 -24.22 7.43 0.36
CA ALA A 42 -25.52 6.98 0.87
C ALA A 42 -25.98 5.68 0.18
N LEU A 43 -25.83 5.61 -1.15
CA LEU A 43 -26.11 4.38 -1.92
C LEU A 43 -25.18 3.23 -1.51
N ALA A 44 -23.90 3.52 -1.26
CA ALA A 44 -22.95 2.53 -0.76
C ALA A 44 -23.37 1.98 0.61
N ALA A 45 -23.84 2.84 1.53
CA ALA A 45 -24.33 2.44 2.83
C ALA A 45 -25.59 1.56 2.70
N ALA A 46 -26.52 1.92 1.82
CA ALA A 46 -27.71 1.13 1.53
C ALA A 46 -27.37 -0.25 0.94
N ALA A 47 -26.44 -0.30 -0.04
CA ALA A 47 -25.96 -1.55 -0.63
C ALA A 47 -25.24 -2.44 0.40
N PHE A 48 -24.46 -1.84 1.29
CA PHE A 48 -23.80 -2.55 2.38
C PHE A 48 -24.81 -3.15 3.36
N TRP A 49 -25.81 -2.38 3.76
CA TRP A 49 -26.88 -2.85 4.62
C TRP A 49 -27.67 -3.99 3.96
N LEU A 50 -28.02 -3.84 2.68
CA LEU A 50 -28.69 -4.87 1.88
C LEU A 50 -27.83 -6.15 1.83
N ALA A 51 -26.54 -6.05 1.51
CA ALA A 51 -25.63 -7.17 1.48
C ALA A 51 -25.56 -7.93 2.81
N ARG A 52 -25.68 -7.21 3.92
CA ARG A 52 -25.67 -7.81 5.26
C ARG A 52 -27.00 -8.49 5.61
N SER A 53 -28.09 -7.98 5.08
CA SER A 53 -29.45 -8.49 5.33
C SER A 53 -29.77 -9.75 4.51
N ILE A 54 -29.19 -9.87 3.32
CA ILE A 54 -29.40 -11.02 2.41
C ILE A 54 -28.59 -12.20 2.94
N LYS A 55 -29.28 -13.17 3.55
CA LYS A 55 -28.68 -14.44 3.99
C LYS A 55 -29.07 -15.54 3.01
N GLY A 56 -28.08 -16.34 2.56
CA GLY A 56 -28.33 -17.52 1.69
C GLY A 56 -28.07 -17.32 0.20
N TYR A 57 -28.03 -16.10 -0.30
CA TYR A 57 -27.77 -15.80 -1.71
C TYR A 57 -26.35 -15.27 -1.88
N GLY A 58 -25.34 -16.16 -1.91
CA GLY A 58 -23.93 -15.78 -1.90
C GLY A 58 -23.51 -14.86 -3.05
N GLU A 59 -24.04 -15.07 -4.26
CA GLU A 59 -23.74 -14.23 -5.43
C GLU A 59 -24.33 -12.83 -5.29
N LEU A 60 -25.60 -12.70 -4.93
CA LEU A 60 -26.23 -11.40 -4.74
C LEU A 60 -25.60 -10.61 -3.60
N GLN A 61 -25.21 -11.30 -2.52
CA GLN A 61 -24.46 -10.70 -1.42
C GLN A 61 -23.11 -10.17 -1.88
N GLN A 62 -22.42 -10.89 -2.75
CA GLN A 62 -21.14 -10.50 -3.33
C GLN A 62 -21.28 -9.26 -4.23
N VAL A 63 -22.32 -9.24 -5.09
CA VAL A 63 -22.66 -8.06 -5.92
C VAL A 63 -22.88 -6.82 -5.06
N ALA A 64 -23.73 -6.94 -4.05
CA ALA A 64 -24.07 -5.81 -3.18
C ALA A 64 -22.85 -5.27 -2.40
N PHE A 65 -21.96 -6.14 -1.90
CA PHE A 65 -20.70 -5.71 -1.27
C PHE A 65 -19.74 -5.05 -2.27
N THR A 66 -19.67 -5.54 -3.51
CA THR A 66 -18.83 -4.93 -4.54
C THR A 66 -19.38 -3.56 -4.95
N ALA A 67 -20.70 -3.44 -5.12
CA ALA A 67 -21.36 -2.17 -5.38
C ALA A 67 -21.10 -1.16 -4.25
N ALA A 68 -21.27 -1.57 -2.99
CA ALA A 68 -20.99 -0.74 -1.84
C ALA A 68 -19.54 -0.24 -1.82
N ALA A 69 -18.57 -1.12 -2.10
CA ALA A 69 -17.16 -0.76 -2.15
C ALA A 69 -16.84 0.18 -3.33
N LEU A 70 -17.44 -0.02 -4.50
CA LEU A 70 -17.23 0.83 -5.67
C LEU A 70 -17.85 2.22 -5.47
N TRP A 71 -19.10 2.29 -5.03
CA TRP A 71 -19.79 3.56 -4.87
C TRP A 71 -19.19 4.41 -3.75
N SER A 72 -18.76 3.79 -2.64
CA SER A 72 -18.04 4.52 -1.59
C SER A 72 -16.70 5.06 -2.08
N LEU A 73 -15.96 4.30 -2.90
CA LEU A 73 -14.71 4.75 -3.51
C LEU A 73 -14.94 5.96 -4.43
N LEU A 74 -15.94 5.88 -5.32
CA LEU A 74 -16.29 6.98 -6.22
C LEU A 74 -16.80 8.20 -5.47
N GLY A 75 -17.57 7.99 -4.40
CA GLY A 75 -18.02 9.06 -3.51
C GLY A 75 -16.86 9.80 -2.86
N ILE A 76 -15.85 9.08 -2.36
CA ILE A 76 -14.62 9.67 -1.82
C ILE A 76 -13.91 10.53 -2.88
N LEU A 77 -13.75 10.00 -4.10
CA LEU A 77 -13.09 10.72 -5.20
C LEU A 77 -13.81 12.01 -5.62
N LYS A 78 -15.13 12.06 -5.45
CA LYS A 78 -15.94 13.26 -5.77
C LYS A 78 -15.92 14.33 -4.67
N ILE A 79 -15.78 13.91 -3.39
CA ILE A 79 -15.84 14.83 -2.24
C ILE A 79 -14.45 15.33 -1.83
N ALA A 80 -13.47 14.43 -1.79
CA ALA A 80 -12.17 14.76 -1.26
C ALA A 80 -11.26 15.42 -2.32
N PRO A 81 -10.53 16.48 -1.97
CA PRO A 81 -9.48 17.01 -2.84
C PRO A 81 -8.37 15.98 -3.07
N ALA A 82 -7.64 16.13 -4.18
CA ALA A 82 -6.73 15.10 -4.69
C ALA A 82 -5.75 14.49 -3.65
N PRO A 83 -5.06 15.26 -2.78
CA PRO A 83 -4.17 14.62 -1.81
C PRO A 83 -4.92 13.77 -0.79
N GLU A 84 -6.00 14.28 -0.20
CA GLU A 84 -6.80 13.56 0.80
C GLU A 84 -7.55 12.37 0.19
N ALA A 85 -7.98 12.48 -1.06
CA ALA A 85 -8.61 11.39 -1.79
C ALA A 85 -7.68 10.17 -1.87
N LEU A 86 -6.38 10.37 -2.12
CA LEU A 86 -5.39 9.30 -2.15
C LEU A 86 -5.35 8.53 -0.81
N ALA A 87 -5.25 9.26 0.30
CA ALA A 87 -5.22 8.66 1.64
C ALA A 87 -6.53 7.92 1.97
N LEU A 88 -7.67 8.56 1.70
CA LEU A 88 -8.99 7.98 1.98
C LEU A 88 -9.28 6.75 1.13
N CYS A 89 -8.89 6.74 -0.15
CA CYS A 89 -9.01 5.57 -1.01
C CYS A 89 -8.14 4.41 -0.52
N ALA A 90 -6.92 4.69 -0.06
CA ALA A 90 -6.05 3.66 0.51
C ALA A 90 -6.59 3.10 1.83
N LEU A 91 -7.10 3.94 2.71
CA LEU A 91 -7.76 3.52 3.96
C LEU A 91 -9.05 2.73 3.68
N HIS A 92 -9.85 3.17 2.71
CA HIS A 92 -11.05 2.45 2.26
C HIS A 92 -10.67 1.04 1.75
N ALA A 93 -9.68 0.93 0.87
CA ALA A 93 -9.20 -0.36 0.38
C ALA A 93 -8.74 -1.28 1.52
N THR A 94 -8.06 -0.72 2.53
CA THR A 94 -7.65 -1.45 3.74
C THR A 94 -8.87 -1.95 4.51
N GLY A 95 -9.85 -1.08 4.74
CA GLY A 95 -11.11 -1.44 5.40
C GLY A 95 -11.84 -2.57 4.67
N VAL A 96 -11.92 -2.50 3.35
CA VAL A 96 -12.53 -3.56 2.52
C VAL A 96 -11.78 -4.89 2.66
N ILE A 97 -10.45 -4.90 2.57
CA ILE A 97 -9.64 -6.14 2.72
C ILE A 97 -9.78 -6.75 4.12
N VAL A 98 -9.81 -5.91 5.15
CA VAL A 98 -9.94 -6.38 6.55
C VAL A 98 -11.36 -6.92 6.82
N TYR A 99 -12.37 -6.26 6.29
CA TYR A 99 -13.77 -6.62 6.53
C TYR A 99 -14.28 -7.73 5.61
N ALA A 100 -13.90 -7.71 4.32
CA ALA A 100 -14.38 -8.68 3.35
C ALA A 100 -13.82 -10.06 3.67
N ARG A 101 -14.72 -11.02 3.91
CA ARG A 101 -14.35 -12.42 4.08
C ARG A 101 -13.72 -12.95 2.79
N LYS A 102 -12.88 -13.99 2.88
CA LYS A 102 -12.20 -14.61 1.73
C LYS A 102 -13.16 -14.99 0.59
N LYS A 103 -14.38 -15.38 0.91
CA LYS A 103 -15.41 -15.75 -0.09
C LYS A 103 -15.89 -14.59 -0.96
N PHE A 104 -15.63 -13.32 -0.57
CA PHE A 104 -16.05 -12.15 -1.34
C PHE A 104 -14.94 -11.68 -2.27
N ILE A 105 -14.82 -12.29 -3.45
CA ILE A 105 -13.77 -12.02 -4.42
C ILE A 105 -13.86 -10.60 -4.99
N GLY A 106 -15.06 -10.15 -5.39
CA GLY A 106 -15.27 -8.84 -6.04
C GLY A 106 -14.74 -7.65 -5.23
N PRO A 107 -15.19 -7.42 -3.98
CA PRO A 107 -14.70 -6.33 -3.14
C PRO A 107 -13.20 -6.40 -2.89
N ARG A 108 -12.66 -7.60 -2.69
CA ARG A 108 -11.21 -7.79 -2.47
C ARG A 108 -10.39 -7.44 -3.70
N THR A 109 -10.84 -7.82 -4.89
CA THR A 109 -10.18 -7.47 -6.16
C THR A 109 -10.20 -5.96 -6.38
N LEU A 110 -11.34 -5.30 -6.14
CA LEU A 110 -11.45 -3.85 -6.22
C LEU A 110 -10.48 -3.15 -5.25
N ALA A 111 -10.40 -3.60 -4.01
CA ALA A 111 -9.50 -3.04 -3.03
C ALA A 111 -8.02 -3.20 -3.41
N LYS A 112 -7.63 -4.37 -3.98
CA LYS A 112 -6.27 -4.59 -4.50
C LYS A 112 -5.96 -3.65 -5.67
N ALA A 113 -6.89 -3.48 -6.60
CA ALA A 113 -6.75 -2.55 -7.71
C ALA A 113 -6.62 -1.10 -7.20
N THR A 114 -7.44 -0.70 -6.24
CA THR A 114 -7.40 0.65 -5.64
C THR A 114 -6.03 0.94 -5.02
N ILE A 115 -5.47 0.02 -4.24
CA ILE A 115 -4.16 0.25 -3.62
C ILE A 115 -3.03 0.23 -4.66
N ALA A 116 -3.11 -0.60 -5.69
CA ALA A 116 -2.15 -0.59 -6.80
C ALA A 116 -2.16 0.75 -7.54
N ILE A 117 -3.33 1.28 -7.84
CA ILE A 117 -3.49 2.62 -8.46
C ILE A 117 -2.96 3.70 -7.52
N ALA A 118 -3.24 3.62 -6.20
CA ALA A 118 -2.72 4.57 -5.22
C ALA A 118 -1.18 4.57 -5.19
N LEU A 119 -0.53 3.41 -5.22
CA LEU A 119 0.93 3.31 -5.28
C LEU A 119 1.49 3.88 -6.59
N LEU A 120 0.84 3.64 -7.73
CA LEU A 120 1.22 4.25 -9.01
C LEU A 120 1.06 5.77 -8.98
N ALA A 121 0.01 6.29 -8.35
CA ALA A 121 -0.19 7.72 -8.18
C ALA A 121 0.91 8.36 -7.32
N VAL A 122 1.34 7.69 -6.24
CA VAL A 122 2.49 8.13 -5.42
C VAL A 122 3.76 8.21 -6.28
N VAL A 123 4.07 7.17 -7.05
CA VAL A 123 5.26 7.17 -7.93
C VAL A 123 5.14 8.27 -8.99
N GLY A 124 3.98 8.43 -9.61
CA GLY A 124 3.72 9.46 -10.62
C GLY A 124 3.92 10.89 -10.08
N ASP A 125 3.45 11.16 -8.86
CA ASP A 125 3.65 12.45 -8.20
C ASP A 125 5.13 12.75 -7.95
N GLN A 126 5.91 11.73 -7.58
CA GLN A 126 7.34 11.89 -7.34
C GLN A 126 8.16 12.12 -8.61
N LEU A 127 7.70 11.63 -9.76
CA LEU A 127 8.35 11.84 -11.06
C LEU A 127 8.11 13.25 -11.63
N SER A 128 7.03 13.92 -11.23
CA SER A 128 6.67 15.28 -11.67
C SER A 128 6.39 16.21 -10.49
N PRO A 129 7.38 16.54 -9.66
CA PRO A 129 7.17 17.34 -8.47
C PRO A 129 6.95 18.82 -8.83
N THR A 130 5.71 19.18 -9.13
CA THR A 130 5.31 20.58 -9.40
C THR A 130 4.84 21.33 -8.16
N LYS A 131 4.72 20.62 -7.02
CA LYS A 131 4.09 21.12 -5.80
C LYS A 131 5.12 21.69 -4.83
N THR A 132 4.82 22.84 -4.25
CA THR A 132 5.69 23.54 -3.29
C THR A 132 4.93 23.88 -2.01
N GLY A 133 5.67 24.17 -0.93
CA GLY A 133 5.11 24.67 0.33
C GLY A 133 4.14 23.70 1.02
N LEU A 134 3.04 24.25 1.55
CA LEU A 134 2.05 23.51 2.34
C LEU A 134 1.36 22.40 1.51
N LEU A 135 1.13 22.62 0.22
CA LEU A 135 0.52 21.63 -0.65
C LEU A 135 1.38 20.37 -0.76
N ARG A 136 2.70 20.51 -0.83
CA ARG A 136 3.63 19.37 -0.84
C ARG A 136 3.52 18.54 0.43
N TRP A 137 3.41 19.17 1.62
CA TRP A 137 3.26 18.46 2.88
C TRP A 137 1.95 17.67 2.97
N ARG A 138 0.85 18.22 2.46
CA ARG A 138 -0.43 17.49 2.39
C ARG A 138 -0.30 16.24 1.51
N TRP A 139 0.39 16.33 0.38
CA TRP A 139 0.67 15.17 -0.48
C TRP A 139 1.56 14.14 0.22
N VAL A 140 2.65 14.54 0.83
CA VAL A 140 3.55 13.64 1.56
C VAL A 140 2.81 12.88 2.67
N MET A 141 1.95 13.54 3.43
CA MET A 141 1.15 12.89 4.47
C MET A 141 0.19 11.86 3.88
N SER A 142 -0.47 12.20 2.78
CA SER A 142 -1.39 11.28 2.08
C SER A 142 -0.66 10.07 1.50
N GLU A 143 0.52 10.26 0.95
CA GLU A 143 1.40 9.20 0.44
C GLU A 143 1.89 8.26 1.55
N LEU A 144 2.26 8.80 2.70
CA LEU A 144 2.63 8.00 3.88
C LEU A 144 1.46 7.15 4.37
N VAL A 145 0.24 7.70 4.39
CA VAL A 145 -0.97 6.95 4.72
C VAL A 145 -1.21 5.84 3.69
N ALA A 146 -1.07 6.12 2.40
CA ALA A 146 -1.22 5.12 1.34
C ALA A 146 -0.18 3.99 1.46
N LEU A 147 1.07 4.30 1.78
CA LEU A 147 2.12 3.31 2.05
C LEU A 147 1.82 2.47 3.29
N ALA A 148 1.39 3.08 4.39
CA ALA A 148 1.01 2.35 5.60
C ALA A 148 -0.17 1.40 5.33
N ALA A 149 -1.19 1.88 4.61
CA ALA A 149 -2.34 1.10 4.19
C ALA A 149 -1.94 -0.09 3.31
N SER A 150 -1.07 0.13 2.31
CA SER A 150 -0.56 -0.93 1.44
C SER A 150 0.25 -1.97 2.23
N GLY A 151 1.02 -1.56 3.23
CA GLY A 151 1.72 -2.44 4.16
C GLY A 151 0.76 -3.36 4.93
N VAL A 152 -0.34 -2.83 5.46
CA VAL A 152 -1.38 -3.62 6.13
C VAL A 152 -2.02 -4.62 5.18
N ILE A 153 -2.42 -4.19 3.98
CA ILE A 153 -3.01 -5.06 2.95
C ILE A 153 -2.04 -6.17 2.58
N THR A 154 -0.79 -5.83 2.27
CA THR A 154 0.28 -6.77 1.96
C THR A 154 0.43 -7.83 3.06
N THR A 155 0.44 -7.39 4.32
CA THR A 155 0.55 -8.34 5.44
C THR A 155 -0.65 -9.27 5.53
N ARG A 156 -1.83 -8.86 5.19
CA ARG A 156 -3.03 -9.72 5.14
C ARG A 156 -3.00 -10.70 3.98
N LEU A 157 -2.63 -10.23 2.77
CA LEU A 157 -2.60 -11.06 1.57
C LEU A 157 -1.54 -12.17 1.64
N ILE A 158 -0.33 -11.86 2.09
CA ILE A 158 0.73 -12.88 2.23
C ILE A 158 0.35 -13.93 3.29
N THR A 159 -0.47 -13.59 4.31
CA THR A 159 -0.91 -14.58 5.31
C THR A 159 -1.94 -15.55 4.72
N ASP A 160 -2.53 -15.20 3.58
CA ASP A 160 -3.51 -16.01 2.88
C ASP A 160 -2.80 -16.83 1.81
N SER A 161 -2.80 -18.17 1.94
CA SER A 161 -2.14 -19.09 1.01
C SER A 161 -2.62 -18.93 -0.43
N ASP A 162 -3.89 -18.59 -0.62
CA ASP A 162 -4.51 -18.47 -1.95
C ASP A 162 -4.14 -17.15 -2.65
N GLU A 163 -3.65 -16.15 -1.89
CA GLU A 163 -3.34 -14.81 -2.37
C GLU A 163 -1.86 -14.44 -2.15
N GLU A 164 -1.01 -15.38 -1.74
CA GLU A 164 0.39 -15.16 -1.39
C GLU A 164 1.17 -14.45 -2.50
N ILE A 165 1.05 -14.92 -3.75
CA ILE A 165 1.75 -14.33 -4.90
C ILE A 165 1.37 -12.85 -5.07
N GLN A 166 0.07 -12.53 -4.98
CA GLN A 166 -0.42 -11.15 -5.09
C GLN A 166 0.09 -10.29 -3.92
N GLY A 167 0.13 -10.88 -2.72
CA GLY A 167 0.72 -10.25 -1.55
C GLY A 167 2.20 -9.95 -1.73
N VAL A 168 2.98 -10.87 -2.31
CA VAL A 168 4.41 -10.65 -2.60
C VAL A 168 4.61 -9.55 -3.64
N VAL A 169 3.85 -9.56 -4.74
CA VAL A 169 3.92 -8.51 -5.76
C VAL A 169 3.61 -7.13 -5.15
N LEU A 170 2.55 -7.04 -4.34
CA LEU A 170 2.19 -5.80 -3.67
C LEU A 170 3.25 -5.37 -2.64
N ALA A 171 3.89 -6.32 -1.94
CA ALA A 171 4.99 -6.04 -1.02
C ALA A 171 6.17 -5.38 -1.74
N VAL A 172 6.55 -5.94 -2.90
CA VAL A 172 7.64 -5.41 -3.73
C VAL A 172 7.28 -4.02 -4.26
N ALA A 173 6.05 -3.82 -4.75
CA ALA A 173 5.58 -2.52 -5.20
C ALA A 173 5.60 -1.48 -4.07
N THR A 174 5.08 -1.82 -2.89
CA THR A 174 5.11 -0.97 -1.69
C THR A 174 6.53 -0.61 -1.29
N TYR A 175 7.42 -1.58 -1.32
CA TYR A 175 8.84 -1.38 -1.01
C TYR A 175 9.50 -0.38 -1.97
N PHE A 176 9.37 -0.55 -3.29
CA PHE A 176 9.93 0.40 -4.25
C PHE A 176 9.32 1.79 -4.11
N THR A 177 8.01 1.89 -3.92
CA THR A 177 7.34 3.18 -3.69
C THR A 177 7.89 3.86 -2.43
N ALA A 178 8.14 3.12 -1.34
CA ALA A 178 8.74 3.66 -0.13
C ALA A 178 10.15 4.21 -0.38
N LEU A 179 11.00 3.50 -1.14
CA LEU A 179 12.34 3.99 -1.50
C LEU A 179 12.28 5.27 -2.33
N VAL A 180 11.39 5.34 -3.32
CA VAL A 180 11.19 6.54 -4.15
C VAL A 180 10.74 7.71 -3.28
N LEU A 181 9.78 7.50 -2.38
CA LEU A 181 9.28 8.54 -1.49
C LEU A 181 10.36 9.05 -0.53
N ILE A 182 11.14 8.17 0.10
CA ILE A 182 12.26 8.55 0.96
C ILE A 182 13.26 9.42 0.18
N ALA A 183 13.61 9.01 -1.05
CA ALA A 183 14.52 9.78 -1.89
C ALA A 183 13.98 11.17 -2.22
N SER A 184 12.72 11.26 -2.60
CA SER A 184 12.10 12.53 -3.03
C SER A 184 11.96 13.54 -1.89
N ILE A 185 11.70 13.07 -0.67
CA ILE A 185 11.57 13.93 0.52
C ILE A 185 12.95 14.44 0.98
N LEU A 186 13.95 13.56 1.01
CA LEU A 186 15.24 13.86 1.62
C LEU A 186 16.27 14.46 0.67
N LYS A 187 16.22 14.11 -0.64
CA LYS A 187 17.17 14.63 -1.63
C LYS A 187 17.26 16.16 -1.67
N PRO A 188 16.13 16.92 -1.60
CA PRO A 188 16.19 18.39 -1.59
C PRO A 188 16.82 18.98 -0.33
N VAL A 189 16.82 18.23 0.78
CA VAL A 189 17.38 18.68 2.06
C VAL A 189 18.89 18.42 2.08
N TRP A 190 19.28 17.17 1.85
CA TRP A 190 20.68 16.77 1.83
C TRP A 190 20.84 15.35 1.29
N ALA A 191 21.60 15.20 0.21
CA ALA A 191 21.74 13.91 -0.47
C ALA A 191 22.22 12.74 0.42
N PRO A 192 23.18 12.92 1.37
CA PRO A 192 23.61 11.85 2.28
C PRO A 192 22.50 11.36 3.25
N LEU A 193 21.49 12.18 3.56
CA LEU A 193 20.37 11.74 4.39
C LEU A 193 19.58 10.62 3.73
N VAL A 194 19.51 10.58 2.41
CA VAL A 194 18.83 9.52 1.66
C VAL A 194 19.50 8.17 1.93
N THR A 195 20.85 8.13 1.90
CA THR A 195 21.63 6.91 2.15
C THR A 195 21.46 6.44 3.59
N THR A 196 21.49 7.34 4.55
CA THR A 196 21.24 7.04 5.96
C THR A 196 19.81 6.52 6.19
N ALA A 197 18.81 7.14 5.57
CA ALA A 197 17.41 6.70 5.67
C ALA A 197 17.22 5.31 5.04
N TYR A 198 17.84 5.03 3.90
CA TYR A 198 17.82 3.69 3.30
C TYR A 198 18.49 2.66 4.20
N ALA A 199 19.60 2.99 4.85
CA ALA A 199 20.27 2.11 5.80
C ALA A 199 19.37 1.78 6.99
N ILE A 200 18.71 2.77 7.58
CA ILE A 200 17.75 2.59 8.67
C ILE A 200 16.56 1.74 8.22
N PHE A 201 16.02 2.03 7.04
CA PHE A 201 14.89 1.29 6.46
C PHE A 201 15.25 -0.19 6.22
N GLY A 202 16.41 -0.46 5.59
CA GLY A 202 16.91 -1.81 5.37
C GLY A 202 17.18 -2.58 6.66
N ALA A 203 17.82 -1.93 7.65
CA ALA A 203 18.04 -2.50 8.97
C ALA A 203 16.71 -2.87 9.67
N THR A 204 15.72 -1.98 9.58
CA THR A 204 14.39 -2.23 10.15
C THR A 204 13.73 -3.46 9.53
N LEU A 205 13.77 -3.59 8.18
CA LEU A 205 13.23 -4.78 7.48
C LEU A 205 13.94 -6.06 7.94
N LEU A 206 15.27 -6.04 8.07
CA LEU A 206 16.05 -7.18 8.54
C LEU A 206 15.71 -7.57 9.99
N ILE A 207 15.51 -6.59 10.88
CA ILE A 207 15.12 -6.84 12.28
C ILE A 207 13.70 -7.39 12.35
N LEU A 208 12.76 -6.82 11.59
CA LEU A 208 11.38 -7.29 11.53
C LEU A 208 11.29 -8.71 10.95
N SER A 209 12.19 -9.07 10.03
CA SER A 209 12.23 -10.43 9.47
C SER A 209 12.42 -11.53 10.52
N ARG A 210 12.93 -11.20 11.72
CA ARG A 210 13.11 -12.17 12.82
C ARG A 210 11.84 -12.50 13.57
N LYS A 211 10.90 -11.56 13.63
CA LYS A 211 9.72 -11.65 14.51
C LYS A 211 8.50 -12.32 13.85
N GLY A 212 8.51 -12.57 12.55
CA GLY A 212 7.32 -13.00 11.81
C GLY A 212 7.56 -14.22 10.92
N GLY A 213 6.51 -14.96 10.61
CA GLY A 213 6.53 -16.13 9.71
C GLY A 213 6.96 -15.85 8.25
N ARG A 214 7.31 -14.59 7.93
CA ARG A 214 7.67 -14.10 6.57
C ARG A 214 9.16 -13.80 6.44
N VAL A 215 9.96 -14.54 7.13
CA VAL A 215 11.41 -14.36 7.28
C VAL A 215 12.12 -14.14 5.94
N ARG A 216 11.73 -14.90 4.89
CA ARG A 216 12.46 -14.90 3.62
C ARG A 216 12.31 -13.60 2.81
N LEU A 217 11.08 -13.13 2.60
CA LEU A 217 10.82 -11.93 1.80
C LEU A 217 11.40 -10.66 2.43
N LEU A 218 11.08 -10.41 3.72
CA LEU A 218 11.61 -9.25 4.44
C LEU A 218 13.14 -9.27 4.52
N ARG A 219 13.73 -10.45 4.67
CA ARG A 219 15.18 -10.62 4.67
C ARG A 219 15.79 -10.30 3.31
N GLN A 220 15.15 -10.74 2.21
CA GLN A 220 15.61 -10.44 0.86
C GLN A 220 15.51 -8.94 0.55
N LEU A 221 14.37 -8.30 0.84
CA LEU A 221 14.18 -6.87 0.64
C LEU A 221 15.13 -6.03 1.50
N GLY A 222 15.29 -6.37 2.77
CA GLY A 222 16.25 -5.71 3.65
C GLY A 222 17.70 -5.87 3.19
N GLY A 223 18.09 -7.07 2.74
CA GLY A 223 19.41 -7.32 2.15
C GLY A 223 19.64 -6.55 0.85
N ALA A 224 18.63 -6.48 -0.04
CA ALA A 224 18.69 -5.69 -1.26
C ALA A 224 18.86 -4.20 -0.93
N THR A 225 18.13 -3.67 0.06
CA THR A 225 18.28 -2.27 0.50
C THR A 225 19.69 -2.00 0.99
N MET A 226 20.26 -2.89 1.79
CA MET A 226 21.66 -2.74 2.25
C MET A 226 22.65 -2.76 1.10
N GLY A 227 22.43 -3.60 0.08
CA GLY A 227 23.20 -3.58 -1.17
C GLY A 227 23.12 -2.23 -1.89
N ILE A 228 21.89 -1.68 -2.03
CA ILE A 228 21.67 -0.35 -2.61
C ILE A 228 22.41 0.74 -1.81
N VAL A 229 22.38 0.67 -0.47
CA VAL A 229 23.12 1.60 0.40
C VAL A 229 24.62 1.56 0.12
N VAL A 230 25.22 0.38 0.04
CA VAL A 230 26.65 0.23 -0.25
C VAL A 230 26.99 0.80 -1.62
N VAL A 231 26.24 0.45 -2.67
CA VAL A 231 26.48 0.94 -4.04
C VAL A 231 26.33 2.45 -4.09
N ARG A 232 25.28 3.01 -3.48
CA ARG A 232 25.04 4.46 -3.44
C ARG A 232 26.14 5.19 -2.68
N LEU A 233 26.56 4.65 -1.54
CA LEU A 233 27.64 5.22 -0.73
C LEU A 233 28.93 5.29 -1.52
N LEU A 234 29.27 4.22 -2.27
CA LEU A 234 30.48 4.16 -3.08
C LEU A 234 30.42 5.06 -4.33
N LEU A 235 29.29 5.06 -5.05
CA LEU A 235 29.20 5.72 -6.36
C LEU A 235 28.77 7.20 -6.27
N VAL A 236 27.92 7.55 -5.31
CA VAL A 236 27.33 8.88 -5.21
C VAL A 236 27.94 9.69 -4.07
N ASP A 237 27.91 9.15 -2.84
CA ASP A 237 28.28 9.91 -1.66
C ASP A 237 29.81 10.15 -1.58
N LEU A 238 30.63 9.18 -2.01
CA LEU A 238 32.08 9.36 -2.09
C LEU A 238 32.50 10.41 -3.13
N ALA A 239 31.72 10.61 -4.19
CA ALA A 239 32.04 11.57 -5.23
C ALA A 239 31.62 13.02 -4.88
N THR A 240 30.55 13.19 -4.09
CA THR A 240 29.87 14.49 -3.93
C THR A 240 30.03 15.13 -2.56
N VAL A 241 30.47 14.37 -1.53
CA VAL A 241 30.45 14.80 -0.13
C VAL A 241 31.87 15.17 0.34
N GLU A 242 32.01 16.23 1.15
CA GLU A 242 33.27 16.60 1.79
C GLU A 242 33.83 15.51 2.68
N THR A 243 35.15 15.45 2.83
CA THR A 243 35.87 14.33 3.49
C THR A 243 35.37 14.03 4.91
N ILE A 244 35.07 15.07 5.70
CA ILE A 244 34.63 14.87 7.10
C ILE A 244 33.25 14.16 7.16
N TRP A 245 32.34 14.53 6.28
CA TRP A 245 31.02 13.92 6.17
C TRP A 245 31.06 12.51 5.63
N ARG A 246 32.04 12.19 4.75
CA ARG A 246 32.30 10.81 4.28
C ARG A 246 32.64 9.91 5.47
N VAL A 247 33.58 10.33 6.32
CA VAL A 247 33.99 9.57 7.49
C VAL A 247 32.80 9.33 8.43
N LEU A 248 32.00 10.39 8.70
CA LEU A 248 30.81 10.26 9.55
C LEU A 248 29.78 9.29 8.97
N LEU A 249 29.53 9.38 7.66
CA LEU A 249 28.58 8.50 6.96
C LEU A 249 29.01 7.03 7.02
N PHE A 250 30.31 6.75 6.77
CA PHE A 250 30.89 5.42 6.90
C PHE A 250 30.77 4.89 8.35
N LEU A 251 30.99 5.73 9.33
CA LEU A 251 30.88 5.35 10.73
C LEU A 251 29.43 4.99 11.09
N VAL A 252 28.46 5.80 10.70
CA VAL A 252 27.04 5.55 10.96
C VAL A 252 26.59 4.27 10.24
N CYS A 253 26.90 4.14 8.96
CA CYS A 253 26.54 2.92 8.20
C CYS A 253 27.25 1.70 8.76
N GLY A 254 28.53 1.80 9.13
CA GLY A 254 29.30 0.71 9.73
C GLY A 254 28.67 0.23 11.04
N VAL A 255 28.32 1.14 11.94
CA VAL A 255 27.62 0.82 13.21
C VAL A 255 26.28 0.13 12.94
N LEU A 256 25.48 0.62 11.97
CA LEU A 256 24.22 0.00 11.59
C LEU A 256 24.42 -1.42 11.04
N PHE A 257 25.44 -1.63 10.19
CA PHE A 257 25.79 -2.97 9.67
C PHE A 257 26.20 -3.91 10.77
N LEU A 258 27.07 -3.46 11.69
CA LEU A 258 27.51 -4.27 12.83
C LEU A 258 26.35 -4.60 13.76
N TYR A 259 25.52 -3.63 14.10
CA TYR A 259 24.34 -3.86 14.94
C TYR A 259 23.37 -4.84 14.30
N THR A 260 23.12 -4.68 12.99
CA THR A 260 22.25 -5.57 12.24
C THR A 260 22.84 -6.97 12.15
N GLY A 261 24.14 -7.09 11.87
CA GLY A 261 24.87 -8.37 11.85
C GLY A 261 24.83 -9.08 13.22
N TYR A 262 25.08 -8.35 14.29
CA TYR A 262 24.97 -8.87 15.66
C TYR A 262 23.55 -9.39 15.96
N ARG A 263 22.55 -8.62 15.62
CA ARG A 263 21.13 -9.02 15.77
C ARG A 263 20.75 -10.21 14.89
N LEU A 264 21.43 -10.42 13.76
CA LEU A 264 21.15 -11.53 12.85
C LEU A 264 21.87 -12.83 13.24
N GLN A 265 22.80 -12.83 14.17
CA GLN A 265 23.44 -14.06 14.62
C GLN A 265 22.41 -15.03 15.24
N PRO A 266 22.37 -16.30 14.77
CA PRO A 266 21.52 -17.31 15.41
C PRO A 266 22.01 -17.53 16.85
N SER A 267 21.09 -17.53 17.80
CA SER A 267 21.38 -17.84 19.21
C SER A 267 22.02 -19.22 19.30
N ARG A 268 23.30 -19.29 19.57
CA ARG A 268 24.07 -20.57 19.73
C ARG A 268 23.68 -21.40 20.98
N ALA A 269 22.69 -20.95 21.73
CA ALA A 269 22.22 -21.61 22.94
C ALA A 269 21.28 -22.79 22.63
N GLY A 270 21.78 -23.87 22.03
CA GLY A 270 20.92 -25.02 21.78
C GLY A 270 21.60 -26.29 21.25
N LYS A 271 22.92 -26.31 21.14
CA LYS A 271 23.62 -27.51 20.61
C LYS A 271 24.72 -28.05 21.54
N VAL A 272 24.55 -27.92 22.83
CA VAL A 272 25.41 -28.65 23.79
C VAL A 272 24.49 -29.33 24.81
N SER A 273 23.78 -30.34 24.37
CA SER A 273 23.20 -31.37 25.26
C SER A 273 22.76 -32.55 24.39
N GLY A 274 23.59 -33.54 24.25
CA GLY A 274 23.18 -34.79 23.59
C GLY A 274 24.28 -35.57 22.91
N SER A 275 25.52 -35.54 23.42
CA SER A 275 26.49 -36.58 23.13
C SER A 275 27.18 -37.01 24.44
N GLY A 276 26.46 -37.80 25.18
CA GLY A 276 26.97 -38.44 26.39
C GLY A 276 26.16 -39.69 26.68
N LEU A 277 26.79 -40.85 26.35
CA LEU A 277 26.44 -42.22 26.70
C LEU A 277 25.56 -42.96 25.71
#